data_fb0c44217c9d419d02169dca3432aab5
#
_entry.id   fb0c44217c9d419d02169dca3432aab5
#
_cell.length_a   1.000
_cell.length_b   1.000
_cell.length_c   1.000
_cell.angle_alpha   90.00
_cell.angle_beta   90.00
_cell.angle_gamma   90.00
#
_symmetry.space_group_name_H-M   'P 1'
#
loop_
_entity.id
_entity.type
_entity.pdbx_description
1 polymer ?
#
loop_
_entity_poly.entity_id
_entity_poly.type
_entity_poly.pdbx_seq_one_letter_code
_entity_poly.pdbx_strand_id
1 'polypeptide(L)'
;MLDSDSKIWLESRFKNSVRFDESMLKHTSLRVGGAADAFVMPERPEEVVELIKWSRQKDIPCLVIGDGTNLLVKDSGIRGIVIVLTQCLKSITKRDIGRDDIIVTAPAGARMQALCFFAVKNGLKGMNFAIGIPGTVGGGIMMNAGTAHGSIKGVLDSIKILLPAGHTKIIMRENLNFDYRRLSLKDEVKKVNQGRPIILGACFCLHPSDPQQLKKDAVEILKARKEIQPLGLPGAGCFFKNPLSWKTAGELIDLAGLKGKSIGGAEISLKHANFIINRDRASASDILTLMELVQETVSKKFNINLEPEVKIVGQ
;
A
#
# COMPACT_ATOMS: atom_id res chain seq x y z
N MET A 1 -2.89 -10.38 23.24
CA MET A 1 -2.21 -11.62 22.74
C MET A 1 -3.28 -12.65 22.40
N LEU A 2 -3.06 -13.44 21.36
CA LEU A 2 -3.96 -14.55 21.03
C LEU A 2 -3.90 -15.62 22.12
N ASP A 3 -5.07 -16.15 22.54
CA ASP A 3 -5.17 -17.27 23.44
C ASP A 3 -4.78 -18.58 22.77
N SER A 4 -4.59 -19.64 23.58
CA SER A 4 -4.15 -20.96 23.09
C SER A 4 -5.16 -21.57 22.09
N ASP A 5 -6.45 -21.43 22.34
CA ASP A 5 -7.50 -21.98 21.47
C ASP A 5 -7.50 -21.30 20.09
N SER A 6 -7.28 -19.99 20.06
CA SER A 6 -7.13 -19.23 18.82
C SER A 6 -5.90 -19.66 18.03
N LYS A 7 -4.76 -19.90 18.68
CA LYS A 7 -3.55 -20.41 18.03
C LYS A 7 -3.79 -21.80 17.44
N ILE A 8 -4.40 -22.72 18.20
CA ILE A 8 -4.74 -24.09 17.75
C ILE A 8 -5.67 -24.04 16.51
N TRP A 9 -6.70 -23.18 16.56
CA TRP A 9 -7.62 -23.03 15.43
C TRP A 9 -6.89 -22.53 14.18
N LEU A 10 -6.10 -21.45 14.30
CA LEU A 10 -5.32 -20.90 13.20
C LEU A 10 -4.35 -21.93 12.60
N GLU A 11 -3.63 -22.66 13.45
CA GLU A 11 -2.68 -23.71 13.02
C GLU A 11 -3.38 -24.87 12.31
N SER A 12 -4.50 -25.36 12.86
CA SER A 12 -5.28 -26.43 12.23
C SER A 12 -5.82 -26.05 10.86
N ARG A 13 -6.20 -24.77 10.68
CA ARG A 13 -6.85 -24.28 9.48
C ARG A 13 -5.89 -23.82 8.40
N PHE A 14 -4.80 -23.11 8.80
CA PHE A 14 -3.86 -22.48 7.87
C PHE A 14 -2.50 -23.20 7.80
N LYS A 15 -2.23 -24.17 8.67
CA LYS A 15 -1.02 -25.00 8.64
C LYS A 15 0.27 -24.16 8.38
N ASN A 16 0.93 -24.43 7.24
CA ASN A 16 2.17 -23.74 6.84
C ASN A 16 1.98 -22.27 6.45
N SER A 17 0.75 -21.82 6.31
CA SER A 17 0.40 -20.44 5.91
C SER A 17 0.14 -19.52 7.12
N VAL A 18 0.32 -20.02 8.35
CA VAL A 18 0.29 -19.20 9.58
C VAL A 18 1.65 -19.22 10.26
N ARG A 19 2.04 -18.08 10.82
CA ARG A 19 3.22 -17.92 11.69
C ARG A 19 2.80 -17.10 12.89
N PHE A 20 3.24 -17.51 14.08
CA PHE A 20 3.04 -16.78 15.33
C PHE A 20 4.28 -16.00 15.69
N ASP A 21 4.08 -14.89 16.38
CA ASP A 21 5.13 -13.99 16.83
C ASP A 21 6.10 -13.61 15.69
N GLU A 22 5.52 -13.44 14.46
CA GLU A 22 6.30 -13.18 13.25
C GLU A 22 6.75 -11.73 13.17
N SER A 23 8.05 -11.52 13.06
CA SER A 23 8.65 -10.20 12.98
C SER A 23 8.24 -9.47 11.69
N MET A 24 7.62 -8.31 11.83
CA MET A 24 7.19 -7.46 10.72
C MET A 24 8.34 -6.80 9.96
N LEU A 25 9.55 -6.81 10.51
CA LEU A 25 10.78 -6.40 9.82
C LEU A 25 10.96 -7.11 8.48
N LYS A 26 10.54 -8.39 8.38
CA LYS A 26 10.63 -9.19 7.14
C LYS A 26 9.54 -8.83 6.12
N HIS A 27 8.51 -8.11 6.54
CA HIS A 27 7.28 -7.87 5.79
C HIS A 27 6.98 -6.40 5.53
N THR A 28 7.94 -5.52 5.84
CA THR A 28 7.89 -4.09 5.50
C THR A 28 9.08 -3.70 4.63
N SER A 29 8.88 -2.78 3.70
CA SER A 29 9.98 -2.26 2.86
C SER A 29 10.97 -1.39 3.67
N LEU A 30 10.55 -0.81 4.77
CA LEU A 30 11.42 -0.13 5.75
C LEU A 30 12.31 -1.09 6.53
N ARG A 31 11.98 -2.38 6.54
CA ARG A 31 12.68 -3.41 7.33
C ARG A 31 12.76 -3.04 8.82
N VAL A 32 11.65 -2.56 9.36
CA VAL A 32 11.44 -2.29 10.78
C VAL A 32 10.11 -2.87 11.24
N GLY A 33 9.94 -3.00 12.55
CA GLY A 33 8.69 -3.39 13.19
C GLY A 33 8.81 -4.64 14.05
N GLY A 34 8.15 -4.59 15.21
CA GLY A 34 8.02 -5.72 16.14
C GLY A 34 7.18 -6.86 15.57
N ALA A 35 6.90 -7.86 16.40
CA ALA A 35 6.18 -9.05 15.99
C ALA A 35 4.67 -8.82 15.87
N ALA A 36 4.04 -9.52 14.92
CA ALA A 36 2.59 -9.71 14.88
C ALA A 36 2.21 -10.96 15.69
N ASP A 37 1.12 -10.92 16.47
CA ASP A 37 0.68 -12.09 17.25
C ASP A 37 0.43 -13.30 16.33
N ALA A 38 -0.19 -13.07 15.15
CA ALA A 38 -0.25 -14.05 14.06
C ALA A 38 -0.10 -13.35 12.71
N PHE A 39 0.58 -14.02 11.79
CA PHE A 39 0.78 -13.61 10.41
C PHE A 39 0.25 -14.73 9.50
N VAL A 40 -0.82 -14.45 8.75
CA VAL A 40 -1.54 -15.45 7.94
C VAL A 40 -1.48 -15.08 6.46
N MET A 41 -1.09 -16.06 5.64
CA MET A 41 -1.04 -15.95 4.18
C MET A 41 -2.04 -16.91 3.54
N PRO A 42 -3.34 -16.56 3.47
CA PRO A 42 -4.34 -17.44 2.85
C PRO A 42 -3.95 -17.80 1.42
N GLU A 43 -4.19 -19.04 1.02
CA GLU A 43 -3.90 -19.53 -0.32
C GLU A 43 -5.12 -19.45 -1.24
N ARG A 44 -6.33 -19.38 -0.66
CA ARG A 44 -7.60 -19.31 -1.37
C ARG A 44 -8.47 -18.17 -0.89
N PRO A 45 -9.27 -17.54 -1.75
CA PRO A 45 -10.16 -16.44 -1.37
C PRO A 45 -11.15 -16.80 -0.26
N GLU A 46 -11.62 -18.05 -0.23
CA GLU A 46 -12.56 -18.58 0.77
C GLU A 46 -11.95 -18.57 2.18
N GLU A 47 -10.65 -18.81 2.28
CA GLU A 47 -9.92 -18.76 3.54
C GLU A 47 -9.85 -17.34 4.12
N VAL A 48 -9.79 -16.32 3.25
CA VAL A 48 -9.88 -14.91 3.69
C VAL A 48 -11.24 -14.64 4.32
N VAL A 49 -12.32 -15.10 3.68
CA VAL A 49 -13.69 -14.94 4.17
C VAL A 49 -13.86 -15.64 5.53
N GLU A 50 -13.39 -16.87 5.63
CA GLU A 50 -13.46 -17.67 6.85
C GLU A 50 -12.69 -17.00 7.99
N LEU A 51 -11.43 -16.60 7.74
CA LEU A 51 -10.59 -15.95 8.73
C LEU A 51 -11.21 -14.65 9.26
N ILE A 52 -11.76 -13.82 8.38
CA ILE A 52 -12.43 -12.56 8.78
C ILE A 52 -13.70 -12.82 9.61
N LYS A 53 -14.51 -13.81 9.22
CA LYS A 53 -15.70 -14.19 10.02
C LYS A 53 -15.31 -14.69 11.39
N TRP A 54 -14.34 -15.60 11.45
CA TRP A 54 -13.89 -16.19 12.70
C TRP A 54 -13.23 -15.16 13.62
N SER A 55 -12.32 -14.34 13.11
CA SER A 55 -11.66 -13.29 13.91
C SER A 55 -12.66 -12.30 14.50
N ARG A 56 -13.72 -11.97 13.73
CA ARG A 56 -14.77 -11.09 14.20
C ARG A 56 -15.62 -11.75 15.32
N GLN A 57 -15.93 -13.04 15.20
CA GLN A 57 -16.66 -13.79 16.24
C GLN A 57 -15.86 -13.85 17.56
N LYS A 58 -14.53 -13.85 17.45
CA LYS A 58 -13.61 -13.88 18.58
C LYS A 58 -13.14 -12.49 19.04
N ASP A 59 -13.64 -11.42 18.42
CA ASP A 59 -13.22 -10.03 18.68
C ASP A 59 -11.69 -9.82 18.54
N ILE A 60 -11.06 -10.55 17.59
CA ILE A 60 -9.64 -10.45 17.33
C ILE A 60 -9.39 -9.41 16.22
N PRO A 61 -8.58 -8.37 16.48
CA PRO A 61 -8.24 -7.38 15.48
C PRO A 61 -7.52 -7.99 14.26
N CYS A 62 -7.89 -7.55 13.05
CA CYS A 62 -7.22 -7.95 11.82
C CYS A 62 -6.69 -6.73 11.06
N LEU A 63 -5.45 -6.84 10.59
CA LEU A 63 -4.84 -5.90 9.67
C LEU A 63 -4.53 -6.60 8.34
N VAL A 64 -5.20 -6.17 7.26
CA VAL A 64 -4.90 -6.67 5.91
C VAL A 64 -3.83 -5.80 5.29
N ILE A 65 -2.75 -6.43 4.81
CA ILE A 65 -1.64 -5.75 4.14
C ILE A 65 -1.37 -6.36 2.76
N GLY A 66 -0.69 -5.58 1.91
CA GLY A 66 -0.05 -6.08 0.69
C GLY A 66 1.43 -6.40 0.95
N ASP A 67 2.31 -5.84 0.13
CA ASP A 67 3.78 -6.01 0.26
C ASP A 67 4.43 -5.13 1.36
N GLY A 68 3.65 -4.46 2.22
CA GLY A 68 4.17 -3.62 3.31
C GLY A 68 5.01 -2.41 2.86
N THR A 69 4.81 -1.93 1.64
CA THR A 69 5.65 -0.89 1.02
C THR A 69 5.33 0.54 1.46
N ASN A 70 4.23 0.73 2.19
CA ASN A 70 3.83 2.01 2.77
C ASN A 70 3.45 1.87 4.25
N LEU A 71 4.13 0.96 4.96
CA LEU A 71 3.88 0.68 6.38
C LEU A 71 5.13 0.96 7.21
N LEU A 72 4.91 1.61 8.35
CA LEU A 72 5.81 1.64 9.48
C LEU A 72 5.12 0.92 10.63
N VAL A 73 5.64 -0.25 10.99
CA VAL A 73 5.16 -1.02 12.14
C VAL A 73 6.01 -0.63 13.35
N LYS A 74 5.37 -0.21 14.45
CA LYS A 74 6.07 0.15 15.69
C LYS A 74 6.83 -1.03 16.29
N ASP A 75 7.83 -0.76 17.14
CA ASP A 75 8.69 -1.78 17.73
C ASP A 75 7.94 -2.74 18.66
N SER A 76 6.84 -2.31 19.28
CA SER A 76 5.93 -3.15 20.08
C SER A 76 5.12 -4.16 19.25
N GLY A 77 5.10 -4.02 17.91
CA GLY A 77 4.46 -4.96 17.00
C GLY A 77 2.95 -4.75 16.85
N ILE A 78 2.27 -5.78 16.33
CA ILE A 78 0.84 -5.74 16.00
C ILE A 78 0.10 -6.79 16.83
N ARG A 79 -0.88 -6.35 17.62
CA ARG A 79 -1.79 -7.25 18.33
C ARG A 79 -2.92 -7.70 17.40
N GLY A 80 -3.17 -9.03 17.39
CA GLY A 80 -4.13 -9.65 16.52
C GLY A 80 -3.49 -10.29 15.27
N ILE A 81 -4.23 -10.30 14.17
CA ILE A 81 -3.86 -11.05 12.97
C ILE A 81 -3.47 -10.10 11.83
N VAL A 82 -2.28 -10.28 11.27
CA VAL A 82 -1.88 -9.69 10.00
C VAL A 82 -2.23 -10.66 8.87
N ILE A 83 -2.99 -10.21 7.89
CA ILE A 83 -3.45 -11.01 6.74
C ILE A 83 -2.81 -10.48 5.46
N VAL A 84 -2.15 -11.36 4.71
CA VAL A 84 -1.47 -11.01 3.46
C VAL A 84 -2.15 -11.70 2.27
N LEU A 85 -2.62 -10.92 1.30
CA LEU A 85 -3.41 -11.43 0.17
C LEU A 85 -2.59 -11.87 -1.04
N THR A 86 -1.27 -11.73 -1.00
CA THR A 86 -0.38 -11.96 -2.17
C THR A 86 -0.33 -13.40 -2.65
N GLN A 87 -0.74 -14.37 -1.84
CA GLN A 87 -0.75 -15.78 -2.23
C GLN A 87 -2.05 -16.21 -2.93
N CYS A 88 -3.21 -15.72 -2.51
CA CYS A 88 -4.51 -16.16 -3.01
C CYS A 88 -5.11 -15.29 -4.13
N LEU A 89 -4.70 -14.03 -4.25
CA LEU A 89 -5.34 -13.04 -5.12
C LEU A 89 -4.31 -12.41 -6.06
N LYS A 90 -3.91 -13.10 -7.15
CA LYS A 90 -2.81 -12.66 -8.02
C LYS A 90 -3.04 -12.78 -9.54
N SER A 91 -4.04 -13.49 -10.04
CA SER A 91 -4.24 -13.68 -11.49
C SER A 91 -4.94 -12.50 -12.16
N ILE A 92 -4.26 -11.85 -13.11
CA ILE A 92 -4.77 -10.70 -13.86
C ILE A 92 -5.38 -11.19 -15.17
N THR A 93 -6.57 -10.70 -15.52
CA THR A 93 -7.29 -11.05 -16.75
C THR A 93 -7.75 -9.79 -17.47
N LYS A 94 -8.11 -9.94 -18.77
CA LYS A 94 -8.72 -8.85 -19.55
C LYS A 94 -9.95 -9.34 -20.30
N ARG A 95 -10.88 -8.41 -20.58
CA ARG A 95 -12.07 -8.62 -21.39
C ARG A 95 -12.30 -7.38 -22.23
N ASP A 96 -12.47 -7.56 -23.53
CA ASP A 96 -12.91 -6.55 -24.45
C ASP A 96 -14.42 -6.29 -24.22
N ILE A 97 -14.81 -5.03 -24.11
CA ILE A 97 -16.21 -4.60 -23.96
C ILE A 97 -16.70 -3.74 -25.12
N GLY A 98 -15.89 -3.60 -26.17
CA GLY A 98 -16.16 -2.79 -27.35
C GLY A 98 -15.82 -1.30 -27.17
N ARG A 99 -15.90 -0.53 -28.23
CA ARG A 99 -15.60 0.92 -28.28
C ARG A 99 -14.17 1.28 -27.82
N ASP A 100 -13.19 0.39 -28.11
CA ASP A 100 -11.81 0.53 -27.66
C ASP A 100 -11.62 0.55 -26.14
N ASP A 101 -12.60 0.05 -25.39
CA ASP A 101 -12.53 -0.10 -23.94
C ASP A 101 -12.22 -1.55 -23.57
N ILE A 102 -11.14 -1.74 -22.81
CA ILE A 102 -10.70 -3.04 -22.30
C ILE A 102 -10.78 -3.04 -20.78
N ILE A 103 -11.61 -3.90 -20.23
CA ILE A 103 -11.65 -4.11 -18.79
C ILE A 103 -10.53 -5.08 -18.38
N VAL A 104 -9.61 -4.59 -17.57
CA VAL A 104 -8.57 -5.39 -16.92
C VAL A 104 -8.98 -5.65 -15.48
N THR A 105 -9.19 -6.92 -15.13
CA THR A 105 -9.49 -7.34 -13.76
C THR A 105 -8.21 -7.74 -13.06
N ALA A 106 -7.89 -7.07 -11.95
CA ALA A 106 -6.72 -7.36 -11.14
C ALA A 106 -7.12 -7.60 -9.68
N PRO A 107 -6.75 -8.75 -9.11
CA PRO A 107 -6.99 -9.05 -7.70
C PRO A 107 -6.12 -8.19 -6.78
N ALA A 108 -6.59 -7.98 -5.54
CA ALA A 108 -5.94 -7.09 -4.58
C ALA A 108 -4.51 -7.51 -4.20
N GLY A 109 -4.23 -8.81 -4.18
CA GLY A 109 -2.90 -9.36 -3.88
C GLY A 109 -1.93 -9.35 -5.07
N ALA A 110 -2.40 -9.05 -6.30
CA ALA A 110 -1.52 -8.90 -7.45
C ALA A 110 -0.58 -7.70 -7.26
N ARG A 111 0.68 -7.84 -7.66
CA ARG A 111 1.63 -6.72 -7.60
C ARG A 111 1.28 -5.64 -8.62
N MET A 112 1.40 -4.39 -8.23
CA MET A 112 1.17 -3.24 -9.12
C MET A 112 2.05 -3.31 -10.37
N GLN A 113 3.31 -3.70 -10.21
CA GLN A 113 4.23 -3.91 -11.33
C GLN A 113 3.75 -4.99 -12.31
N ALA A 114 3.14 -6.08 -11.80
CA ALA A 114 2.59 -7.13 -12.66
C ALA A 114 1.40 -6.61 -13.49
N LEU A 115 0.54 -5.75 -12.89
CA LEU A 115 -0.55 -5.07 -13.61
C LEU A 115 -0.01 -4.12 -14.69
N CYS A 116 0.99 -3.30 -14.38
CA CYS A 116 1.62 -2.42 -15.37
C CYS A 116 2.27 -3.21 -16.50
N PHE A 117 3.01 -4.27 -16.18
CA PHE A 117 3.63 -5.13 -17.19
C PHE A 117 2.58 -5.84 -18.07
N PHE A 118 1.49 -6.31 -17.45
CA PHE A 118 0.36 -6.90 -18.17
C PHE A 118 -0.26 -5.90 -19.16
N ALA A 119 -0.48 -4.65 -18.74
CA ALA A 119 -1.01 -3.58 -19.59
C ALA A 119 -0.08 -3.30 -20.78
N VAL A 120 1.22 -3.07 -20.54
CA VAL A 120 2.22 -2.82 -21.58
C VAL A 120 2.31 -3.98 -22.58
N LYS A 121 2.39 -5.23 -22.08
CA LYS A 121 2.48 -6.45 -22.91
C LYS A 121 1.25 -6.60 -23.82
N ASN A 122 0.09 -6.18 -23.38
CA ASN A 122 -1.16 -6.27 -24.13
C ASN A 122 -1.49 -5.01 -24.93
N GLY A 123 -0.57 -4.02 -25.03
CA GLY A 123 -0.81 -2.78 -25.77
C GLY A 123 -1.93 -1.94 -25.17
N LEU A 124 -2.01 -1.85 -23.84
CA LEU A 124 -3.07 -1.11 -23.14
C LEU A 124 -2.46 0.09 -22.40
N LYS A 125 -2.85 1.30 -22.80
CA LYS A 125 -2.50 2.54 -22.09
C LYS A 125 -3.45 2.80 -20.92
N GLY A 126 -2.97 3.60 -19.95
CA GLY A 126 -3.73 3.99 -18.74
C GLY A 126 -2.99 3.68 -17.45
N MET A 127 -2.09 2.67 -17.43
CA MET A 127 -1.32 2.30 -16.23
C MET A 127 0.08 2.91 -16.16
N ASN A 128 0.49 3.76 -17.09
CA ASN A 128 1.84 4.34 -17.17
C ASN A 128 2.23 5.11 -15.90
N PHE A 129 1.29 5.81 -15.27
CA PHE A 129 1.52 6.52 -14.02
C PHE A 129 1.99 5.61 -12.88
N ALA A 130 1.60 4.34 -12.90
CA ALA A 130 1.87 3.38 -11.84
C ALA A 130 3.21 2.62 -12.02
N ILE A 131 3.89 2.81 -13.15
CA ILE A 131 5.17 2.17 -13.43
C ILE A 131 6.20 2.57 -12.38
N GLY A 132 6.78 1.56 -11.73
CA GLY A 132 7.74 1.74 -10.65
C GLY A 132 7.12 2.07 -9.27
N ILE A 133 5.80 2.15 -9.13
CA ILE A 133 5.14 2.19 -7.81
C ILE A 133 5.17 0.77 -7.23
N PRO A 134 5.80 0.56 -6.06
CA PRO A 134 5.86 -0.75 -5.43
C PRO A 134 4.53 -1.10 -4.73
N GLY A 135 4.36 -2.38 -4.38
CA GLY A 135 3.23 -2.86 -3.59
C GLY A 135 2.16 -3.56 -4.43
N THR A 136 1.02 -3.82 -3.82
CA THR A 136 -0.10 -4.56 -4.41
C THR A 136 -1.19 -3.65 -4.95
N VAL A 137 -2.02 -4.19 -5.84
CA VAL A 137 -3.19 -3.51 -6.41
C VAL A 137 -4.13 -3.01 -5.30
N GLY A 138 -4.43 -3.85 -4.30
CA GLY A 138 -5.29 -3.45 -3.18
C GLY A 138 -4.72 -2.28 -2.37
N GLY A 139 -3.40 -2.31 -2.08
CA GLY A 139 -2.71 -1.21 -1.42
C GLY A 139 -2.70 0.07 -2.27
N GLY A 140 -2.45 -0.06 -3.58
CA GLY A 140 -2.50 1.06 -4.52
C GLY A 140 -3.88 1.72 -4.60
N ILE A 141 -4.96 0.93 -4.59
CA ILE A 141 -6.34 1.44 -4.60
C ILE A 141 -6.63 2.20 -3.29
N MET A 142 -6.30 1.61 -2.13
CA MET A 142 -6.51 2.26 -0.82
C MET A 142 -5.81 3.61 -0.70
N MET A 143 -4.63 3.73 -1.30
CA MET A 143 -3.82 4.94 -1.29
C MET A 143 -4.11 5.86 -2.48
N ASN A 144 -5.07 5.53 -3.37
CA ASN A 144 -5.21 6.24 -4.64
C ASN A 144 -3.84 6.52 -5.25
N ALA A 145 -3.03 5.45 -5.39
CA ALA A 145 -1.64 5.55 -5.80
C ALA A 145 -1.53 6.28 -7.14
N GLY A 146 -0.58 7.20 -7.25
CA GLY A 146 -0.42 8.00 -8.44
C GLY A 146 0.86 8.83 -8.43
N THR A 147 1.13 9.42 -9.57
CA THR A 147 2.23 10.34 -9.84
C THR A 147 1.70 11.61 -10.52
N ALA A 148 2.58 12.51 -10.97
CA ALA A 148 2.18 13.65 -11.79
C ALA A 148 1.47 13.26 -13.10
N HIS A 149 1.62 12.01 -13.55
CA HIS A 149 1.06 11.51 -14.82
C HIS A 149 -0.31 10.82 -14.67
N GLY A 150 -0.88 10.78 -13.48
CA GLY A 150 -2.19 10.17 -13.23
C GLY A 150 -2.23 9.39 -11.91
N SER A 151 -3.38 8.77 -11.66
CA SER A 151 -3.62 7.97 -10.45
C SER A 151 -4.64 6.86 -10.68
N ILE A 152 -4.77 5.96 -9.73
CA ILE A 152 -5.77 4.87 -9.74
C ILE A 152 -7.17 5.40 -10.04
N LYS A 153 -7.54 6.55 -9.46
CA LYS A 153 -8.83 7.22 -9.72
C LYS A 153 -9.15 7.38 -11.20
N GLY A 154 -8.16 7.64 -12.04
CA GLY A 154 -8.35 7.94 -13.46
C GLY A 154 -8.70 6.73 -14.34
N VAL A 155 -8.40 5.52 -13.86
CA VAL A 155 -8.56 4.28 -14.65
C VAL A 155 -9.44 3.23 -13.97
N LEU A 156 -9.82 3.47 -12.71
CA LEU A 156 -10.63 2.52 -11.95
C LEU A 156 -12.08 2.54 -12.45
N ASP A 157 -12.63 1.37 -12.76
CA ASP A 157 -14.03 1.13 -13.08
C ASP A 157 -14.84 0.73 -11.84
N SER A 158 -14.37 -0.29 -11.13
CA SER A 158 -15.06 -0.82 -9.96
C SER A 158 -14.08 -1.54 -9.02
N ILE A 159 -14.51 -1.75 -7.76
CA ILE A 159 -13.80 -2.60 -6.80
C ILE A 159 -14.71 -3.72 -6.31
N LYS A 160 -14.13 -4.89 -6.07
CA LYS A 160 -14.77 -5.99 -5.35
C LYS A 160 -14.29 -5.95 -3.90
N ILE A 161 -15.22 -5.86 -2.96
CA ILE A 161 -14.92 -5.82 -1.53
C ILE A 161 -15.51 -7.02 -0.81
N LEU A 162 -14.86 -7.44 0.27
CA LEU A 162 -15.41 -8.33 1.30
C LEU A 162 -15.94 -7.45 2.43
N LEU A 163 -17.23 -7.62 2.71
CA LEU A 163 -17.88 -6.93 3.81
C LEU A 163 -17.63 -7.67 5.13
N PRO A 164 -17.71 -6.97 6.28
CA PRO A 164 -17.51 -7.59 7.57
C PRO A 164 -18.46 -8.76 7.87
N ALA A 165 -19.66 -8.78 7.27
CA ALA A 165 -20.61 -9.89 7.35
C ALA A 165 -20.18 -11.14 6.54
N GLY A 166 -19.06 -11.06 5.79
CA GLY A 166 -18.49 -12.19 5.06
C GLY A 166 -19.10 -12.45 3.69
N HIS A 167 -19.85 -11.52 3.13
CA HIS A 167 -20.27 -11.55 1.73
C HIS A 167 -19.53 -10.51 0.90
N THR A 168 -19.43 -10.73 -0.41
CA THR A 168 -18.73 -9.83 -1.31
C THR A 168 -19.70 -8.88 -2.02
N LYS A 169 -19.23 -7.67 -2.33
CA LYS A 169 -19.98 -6.67 -3.09
C LYS A 169 -19.09 -5.99 -4.12
N ILE A 170 -19.64 -5.67 -5.28
CA ILE A 170 -18.99 -4.81 -6.27
C ILE A 170 -19.45 -3.38 -6.02
N ILE A 171 -18.51 -2.47 -5.94
CA ILE A 171 -18.75 -1.03 -5.77
C ILE A 171 -18.21 -0.34 -7.02
N MET A 172 -19.12 0.32 -7.75
CA MET A 172 -18.76 1.07 -8.95
C MET A 172 -18.04 2.37 -8.60
N ARG A 173 -17.27 2.87 -9.53
CA ARG A 173 -16.41 4.06 -9.39
C ARG A 173 -17.15 5.28 -8.84
N GLU A 174 -18.38 5.54 -9.29
CA GLU A 174 -19.23 6.66 -8.87
C GLU A 174 -19.61 6.61 -7.38
N ASN A 175 -19.54 5.44 -6.74
CA ASN A 175 -19.83 5.24 -5.31
C ASN A 175 -18.56 5.32 -4.43
N LEU A 176 -17.44 5.72 -5.01
CA LEU A 176 -16.15 5.88 -4.35
C LEU A 176 -15.76 7.35 -4.29
N ASN A 177 -15.22 7.78 -3.14
CA ASN A 177 -14.59 9.07 -2.97
C ASN A 177 -13.08 8.90 -2.97
N PHE A 178 -12.39 9.64 -3.86
CA PHE A 178 -10.95 9.66 -3.97
C PHE A 178 -10.40 11.03 -3.60
N ASP A 179 -9.63 11.06 -2.54
CA ASP A 179 -8.83 12.20 -2.15
C ASP A 179 -7.34 11.93 -2.43
N TYR A 180 -6.50 12.92 -2.16
CA TYR A 180 -5.05 12.75 -2.26
C TYR A 180 -4.59 11.68 -1.25
N ARG A 181 -4.04 10.58 -1.78
CA ARG A 181 -3.57 9.42 -0.99
C ARG A 181 -4.65 8.76 -0.11
N ARG A 182 -5.89 8.77 -0.56
CA ARG A 182 -6.98 8.18 0.20
C ARG A 182 -8.14 7.72 -0.70
N LEU A 183 -8.68 6.53 -0.37
CA LEU A 183 -9.96 6.04 -0.84
C LEU A 183 -10.94 6.00 0.34
N SER A 184 -12.17 6.42 0.11
CA SER A 184 -13.30 6.17 1.01
C SER A 184 -14.55 5.79 0.23
N LEU A 185 -15.43 5.02 0.86
CA LEU A 185 -16.76 4.75 0.31
C LEU A 185 -17.66 5.95 0.54
N LYS A 186 -18.60 6.23 -0.37
CA LYS A 186 -19.65 7.22 -0.13
C LYS A 186 -20.54 6.79 1.05
N ASP A 187 -21.14 7.75 1.72
CA ASP A 187 -21.86 7.51 3.00
C ASP A 187 -23.04 6.55 2.86
N GLU A 188 -23.71 6.54 1.72
CA GLU A 188 -24.77 5.59 1.41
C GLU A 188 -24.29 4.14 1.43
N VAL A 189 -23.05 3.90 1.02
CA VAL A 189 -22.42 2.57 1.05
C VAL A 189 -21.89 2.24 2.45
N LYS A 190 -21.42 3.25 3.20
CA LYS A 190 -20.94 3.07 4.59
C LYS A 190 -22.04 2.67 5.56
N LYS A 191 -23.24 3.29 5.45
CA LYS A 191 -24.38 3.04 6.35
C LYS A 191 -24.83 1.58 6.40
N VAL A 192 -24.67 0.86 5.28
CA VAL A 192 -25.05 -0.55 5.15
C VAL A 192 -23.99 -1.50 5.73
N ASN A 193 -22.76 -1.00 5.99
CA ASN A 193 -21.60 -1.84 6.26
C ASN A 193 -20.93 -1.44 7.58
N GLN A 194 -21.31 -2.11 8.66
CA GLN A 194 -20.60 -1.99 9.93
C GLN A 194 -19.18 -2.59 9.82
N GLY A 195 -18.14 -1.76 10.02
CA GLY A 195 -16.73 -2.14 9.96
C GLY A 195 -16.02 -1.77 8.66
N ARG A 196 -14.73 -2.05 8.57
CA ARG A 196 -13.89 -1.72 7.41
C ARG A 196 -13.94 -2.86 6.38
N PRO A 197 -14.39 -2.60 5.14
CA PRO A 197 -14.38 -3.60 4.08
C PRO A 197 -12.94 -3.87 3.63
N ILE A 198 -12.70 -5.11 3.13
CA ILE A 198 -11.42 -5.52 2.56
C ILE A 198 -11.55 -5.52 1.05
N ILE A 199 -10.63 -4.86 0.33
CA ILE A 199 -10.59 -4.92 -1.12
C ILE A 199 -10.06 -6.30 -1.53
N LEU A 200 -10.83 -7.03 -2.35
CA LEU A 200 -10.43 -8.32 -2.93
C LEU A 200 -9.89 -8.18 -4.35
N GLY A 201 -10.21 -7.11 -5.05
CA GLY A 201 -9.78 -6.85 -6.43
C GLY A 201 -10.48 -5.64 -7.03
N ALA A 202 -10.14 -5.35 -8.27
CA ALA A 202 -10.71 -4.24 -9.02
C ALA A 202 -10.76 -4.52 -10.52
N CYS A 203 -11.62 -3.78 -11.21
CA CYS A 203 -11.65 -3.63 -12.64
C CYS A 203 -11.09 -2.25 -13.01
N PHE A 204 -10.27 -2.22 -14.05
CA PHE A 204 -9.67 -1.01 -14.62
C PHE A 204 -10.11 -0.90 -16.09
N CYS A 205 -10.57 0.27 -16.51
CA CYS A 205 -10.85 0.58 -17.89
C CYS A 205 -9.59 1.14 -18.55
N LEU A 206 -9.03 0.39 -19.50
CA LEU A 206 -7.82 0.73 -20.23
C LEU A 206 -8.11 0.77 -21.72
N HIS A 207 -7.26 1.44 -22.51
CA HIS A 207 -7.50 1.65 -23.93
C HIS A 207 -6.35 1.09 -24.78
N PRO A 208 -6.60 0.59 -26.01
CA PRO A 208 -5.56 0.15 -26.93
C PRO A 208 -4.54 1.25 -27.23
N SER A 209 -3.30 0.83 -27.41
CA SER A 209 -2.18 1.69 -27.75
C SER A 209 -1.05 0.87 -28.38
N ASP A 210 -0.04 1.52 -28.92
CA ASP A 210 1.15 0.82 -29.45
C ASP A 210 1.98 0.21 -28.32
N PRO A 211 2.16 -1.14 -28.31
CA PRO A 211 2.95 -1.81 -27.29
C PRO A 211 4.44 -1.39 -27.28
N GLN A 212 4.99 -1.03 -28.44
CA GLN A 212 6.40 -0.63 -28.54
C GLN A 212 6.61 0.75 -27.90
N GLN A 213 5.67 1.68 -28.15
CA GLN A 213 5.72 3.00 -27.51
C GLN A 213 5.53 2.89 -26.01
N LEU A 214 4.54 2.11 -25.55
CA LEU A 214 4.31 1.87 -24.11
C LEU A 214 5.54 1.27 -23.42
N LYS A 215 6.28 0.39 -24.09
CA LYS A 215 7.52 -0.17 -23.55
C LYS A 215 8.63 0.87 -23.45
N LYS A 216 8.78 1.75 -24.44
CA LYS A 216 9.74 2.86 -24.40
C LYS A 216 9.41 3.81 -23.24
N ASP A 217 8.16 4.25 -23.14
CA ASP A 217 7.69 5.11 -22.04
C ASP A 217 7.96 4.49 -20.67
N ALA A 218 7.73 3.18 -20.53
CA ALA A 218 7.98 2.46 -19.28
C ALA A 218 9.47 2.49 -18.88
N VAL A 219 10.36 2.31 -19.84
CA VAL A 219 11.83 2.37 -19.61
C VAL A 219 12.26 3.77 -19.19
N GLU A 220 11.75 4.81 -19.86
CA GLU A 220 12.04 6.20 -19.53
C GLU A 220 11.55 6.58 -18.13
N ILE A 221 10.33 6.20 -17.78
CA ILE A 221 9.78 6.44 -16.44
C ILE A 221 10.65 5.77 -15.37
N LEU A 222 11.04 4.50 -15.57
CA LEU A 222 11.89 3.79 -14.61
C LEU A 222 13.27 4.43 -14.49
N LYS A 223 13.86 4.88 -15.61
CA LYS A 223 15.15 5.59 -15.62
C LYS A 223 15.06 6.88 -14.81
N ALA A 224 14.07 7.74 -15.10
CA ALA A 224 13.87 8.99 -14.39
C ALA A 224 13.68 8.77 -12.88
N ARG A 225 12.89 7.76 -12.49
CA ARG A 225 12.71 7.40 -11.05
C ARG A 225 14.02 6.96 -10.41
N LYS A 226 14.82 6.15 -11.12
CA LYS A 226 16.13 5.70 -10.61
C LYS A 226 17.09 6.87 -10.40
N GLU A 227 17.00 7.92 -11.18
CA GLU A 227 17.86 9.12 -11.06
C GLU A 227 17.53 9.93 -9.80
N ILE A 228 16.27 10.05 -9.40
CA ILE A 228 15.82 10.93 -8.30
C ILE A 228 15.49 10.22 -7.00
N GLN A 229 15.28 8.90 -6.99
CA GLN A 229 14.87 8.16 -5.80
C GLN A 229 15.98 7.23 -5.28
N PRO A 230 16.10 7.00 -3.96
CA PRO A 230 17.09 6.11 -3.36
C PRO A 230 16.70 4.63 -3.50
N LEU A 231 16.50 4.17 -4.76
CA LEU A 231 16.11 2.79 -5.04
C LEU A 231 17.20 1.81 -4.57
N GLY A 232 16.77 0.70 -3.99
CA GLY A 232 17.67 -0.34 -3.47
C GLY A 232 17.99 -0.20 -1.97
N LEU A 233 17.65 0.93 -1.34
CA LEU A 233 17.71 1.09 0.11
C LEU A 233 16.33 0.83 0.74
N PRO A 234 16.26 0.21 1.94
CA PRO A 234 15.00 0.03 2.64
C PRO A 234 14.33 1.37 2.95
N GLY A 235 13.08 1.53 2.49
CA GLY A 235 12.30 2.77 2.62
C GLY A 235 10.84 2.54 2.24
N ALA A 236 9.97 3.50 2.53
CA ALA A 236 8.53 3.43 2.25
C ALA A 236 8.07 4.42 1.15
N GLY A 237 8.96 4.84 0.26
CA GLY A 237 8.66 5.89 -0.71
C GLY A 237 8.72 7.29 -0.08
N CYS A 238 7.93 8.22 -0.61
CA CYS A 238 7.77 9.54 -0.01
C CYS A 238 7.12 9.41 1.38
N PHE A 239 7.78 9.96 2.39
CA PHE A 239 7.35 9.80 3.78
C PHE A 239 6.21 10.74 4.15
N PHE A 240 6.20 11.94 3.56
CA PHE A 240 5.17 12.94 3.78
C PHE A 240 4.38 13.22 2.51
N LYS A 241 3.11 13.55 2.68
CA LYS A 241 2.26 14.10 1.62
C LYS A 241 2.77 15.49 1.22
N ASN A 242 2.59 15.84 -0.06
CA ASN A 242 2.83 17.22 -0.47
C ASN A 242 1.74 18.13 0.14
N PRO A 243 2.12 19.17 0.87
CA PRO A 243 1.17 20.13 1.42
C PRO A 243 0.56 21.00 0.31
N LEU A 244 -0.57 21.63 0.61
CA LEU A 244 -1.14 22.70 -0.23
C LEU A 244 -0.32 23.98 -0.01
N SER A 245 0.85 24.05 -0.62
CA SER A 245 1.79 25.15 -0.47
C SER A 245 2.56 25.39 -1.77
N TRP A 246 3.42 26.41 -1.77
CA TRP A 246 4.27 26.81 -2.89
C TRP A 246 5.40 25.81 -3.20
N LYS A 247 5.65 24.82 -2.31
CA LYS A 247 6.69 23.81 -2.44
C LYS A 247 6.18 22.43 -2.05
N THR A 248 6.77 21.40 -2.63
CA THR A 248 6.57 19.99 -2.24
C THR A 248 7.21 19.69 -0.87
N ALA A 249 6.78 18.64 -0.21
CA ALA A 249 7.38 18.21 1.06
C ALA A 249 8.90 17.99 0.92
N GLY A 250 9.33 17.36 -0.19
CA GLY A 250 10.75 17.13 -0.44
C GLY A 250 11.56 18.42 -0.54
N GLU A 251 11.06 19.43 -1.25
CA GLU A 251 11.71 20.75 -1.37
C GLU A 251 11.77 21.48 -0.01
N LEU A 252 10.71 21.43 0.79
CA LEU A 252 10.69 22.03 2.13
C LEU A 252 11.71 21.39 3.07
N ILE A 253 11.82 20.04 3.05
CA ILE A 253 12.78 19.30 3.86
C ILE A 253 14.22 19.61 3.42
N ASP A 254 14.46 19.73 2.12
CA ASP A 254 15.76 20.09 1.56
C ASP A 254 16.17 21.52 1.96
N LEU A 255 15.27 22.49 1.77
CA LEU A 255 15.46 23.89 2.19
C LEU A 255 15.61 24.04 3.71
N ALA A 256 15.05 23.12 4.49
CA ALA A 256 15.27 23.05 5.92
C ALA A 256 16.69 22.59 6.30
N GLY A 257 17.47 22.05 5.34
CA GLY A 257 18.83 21.57 5.55
C GLY A 257 18.87 20.17 6.18
N LEU A 258 17.84 19.35 5.98
CA LEU A 258 17.68 18.08 6.69
C LEU A 258 18.19 16.84 5.91
N LYS A 259 18.59 16.97 4.63
CA LYS A 259 19.22 15.87 3.90
C LYS A 259 20.43 15.31 4.66
N GLY A 260 20.53 13.98 4.75
CA GLY A 260 21.61 13.29 5.46
C GLY A 260 21.49 13.32 6.98
N LYS A 261 20.48 13.99 7.55
CA LYS A 261 20.24 13.93 8.99
C LYS A 261 19.83 12.51 9.38
N SER A 262 20.46 12.01 10.46
CA SER A 262 20.26 10.64 10.94
C SER A 262 19.87 10.61 12.43
N ILE A 263 19.05 9.62 12.79
CA ILE A 263 18.76 9.26 14.19
C ILE A 263 18.82 7.73 14.25
N GLY A 264 19.69 7.20 15.12
CA GLY A 264 19.98 5.78 15.12
C GLY A 264 20.37 5.28 13.73
N GLY A 265 19.71 4.22 13.25
CA GLY A 265 19.92 3.69 11.90
C GLY A 265 19.08 4.34 10.80
N ALA A 266 18.19 5.30 11.12
CA ALA A 266 17.35 6.02 10.15
C ALA A 266 18.06 7.25 9.60
N GLU A 267 17.90 7.53 8.29
CA GLU A 267 18.51 8.67 7.61
C GLU A 267 17.53 9.32 6.64
N ILE A 268 17.52 10.66 6.56
CA ILE A 268 16.88 11.39 5.47
C ILE A 268 17.78 11.28 4.24
N SER A 269 17.28 10.68 3.17
CA SER A 269 18.07 10.38 1.99
C SER A 269 18.69 11.64 1.38
N LEU A 270 20.00 11.56 1.11
CA LEU A 270 20.73 12.59 0.37
C LEU A 270 20.19 12.79 -1.05
N LYS A 271 19.61 11.72 -1.64
CA LYS A 271 19.10 11.73 -3.00
C LYS A 271 17.74 12.40 -3.13
N HIS A 272 16.83 12.15 -2.18
CA HIS A 272 15.47 12.69 -2.17
C HIS A 272 15.03 12.96 -0.74
N ALA A 273 14.89 14.23 -0.39
CA ALA A 273 14.66 14.63 1.00
C ALA A 273 13.35 14.13 1.62
N ASN A 274 12.33 13.81 0.81
CA ASN A 274 11.08 13.21 1.30
C ASN A 274 11.16 11.69 1.46
N PHE A 275 12.37 11.09 1.51
CA PHE A 275 12.58 9.68 1.77
C PHE A 275 13.35 9.50 3.07
N ILE A 276 12.74 8.84 4.04
CA ILE A 276 13.43 8.29 5.21
C ILE A 276 13.80 6.85 4.88
N ILE A 277 15.10 6.54 4.98
CA ILE A 277 15.66 5.23 4.68
C ILE A 277 16.20 4.58 5.94
N ASN A 278 16.11 3.26 6.03
CA ASN A 278 16.81 2.48 7.03
C ASN A 278 18.23 2.20 6.51
N ARG A 279 19.18 3.01 6.98
CA ARG A 279 20.57 2.96 6.53
C ARG A 279 21.34 1.85 7.22
N ASP A 280 21.12 1.68 8.53
CA ASP A 280 21.81 0.69 9.35
C ASP A 280 20.94 0.22 10.52
N ARG A 281 20.14 -0.82 10.31
CA ARG A 281 19.32 -1.49 11.33
C ARG A 281 18.48 -0.54 12.20
N ALA A 282 17.86 0.46 11.57
CA ALA A 282 16.98 1.39 12.28
C ALA A 282 15.88 0.64 13.05
N SER A 283 15.50 1.15 14.20
CA SER A 283 14.25 0.82 14.88
C SER A 283 13.09 1.62 14.29
N ALA A 284 11.85 1.23 14.56
CA ALA A 284 10.71 2.07 14.22
C ALA A 284 10.73 3.38 15.02
N SER A 285 11.21 3.35 16.24
CA SER A 285 11.39 4.54 17.08
C SER A 285 12.38 5.53 16.48
N ASP A 286 13.49 5.09 15.89
CA ASP A 286 14.44 5.97 15.20
C ASP A 286 13.76 6.73 14.05
N ILE A 287 12.98 6.00 13.23
CA ILE A 287 12.24 6.58 12.10
C ILE A 287 11.18 7.57 12.58
N LEU A 288 10.44 7.24 13.65
CA LEU A 288 9.41 8.12 14.21
C LEU A 288 10.03 9.41 14.77
N THR A 289 11.13 9.29 15.51
CA THR A 289 11.84 10.45 16.05
C THR A 289 12.40 11.35 14.93
N LEU A 290 12.91 10.72 13.85
CA LEU A 290 13.38 11.48 12.69
C LEU A 290 12.21 12.15 11.93
N MET A 291 11.05 11.51 11.83
CA MET A 291 9.82 12.07 11.28
C MET A 291 9.37 13.30 12.08
N GLU A 292 9.33 13.21 13.40
CA GLU A 292 8.96 14.31 14.30
C GLU A 292 9.93 15.48 14.16
N LEU A 293 11.24 15.23 14.12
CA LEU A 293 12.25 16.25 13.87
C LEU A 293 11.99 16.99 12.55
N VAL A 294 11.65 16.26 11.47
CA VAL A 294 11.32 16.87 10.18
C VAL A 294 10.09 17.76 10.30
N GLN A 295 9.01 17.26 10.92
CA GLN A 295 7.77 18.01 11.10
C GLN A 295 7.99 19.31 11.89
N GLU A 296 8.68 19.22 13.02
CA GLU A 296 8.98 20.37 13.85
C GLU A 296 9.85 21.41 13.12
N THR A 297 10.92 20.95 12.43
CA THR A 297 11.85 21.86 11.75
C THR A 297 11.16 22.59 10.60
N VAL A 298 10.37 21.88 9.79
CA VAL A 298 9.63 22.47 8.67
C VAL A 298 8.54 23.42 9.19
N SER A 299 7.81 23.03 10.25
CA SER A 299 6.79 23.87 10.87
C SER A 299 7.40 25.18 11.43
N LYS A 300 8.50 25.09 12.18
CA LYS A 300 9.20 26.27 12.74
C LYS A 300 9.75 27.20 11.65
N LYS A 301 10.28 26.65 10.55
CA LYS A 301 10.97 27.43 9.52
C LYS A 301 10.02 28.02 8.47
N PHE A 302 8.93 27.34 8.15
CA PHE A 302 8.04 27.71 7.03
C PHE A 302 6.57 27.87 7.42
N ASN A 303 6.20 27.62 8.67
CA ASN A 303 4.82 27.59 9.17
C ASN A 303 3.92 26.62 8.37
N ILE A 304 4.48 25.45 7.99
CA ILE A 304 3.79 24.40 7.23
C ILE A 304 3.88 23.08 8.03
N ASN A 305 2.73 22.46 8.28
CA ASN A 305 2.66 21.16 8.94
C ASN A 305 2.67 20.05 7.89
N LEU A 306 3.68 19.17 7.93
CA LEU A 306 3.77 18.01 7.07
C LEU A 306 2.95 16.84 7.63
N GLU A 307 2.08 16.26 6.79
CA GLU A 307 1.28 15.07 7.13
C GLU A 307 1.98 13.80 6.62
N PRO A 308 2.19 12.77 7.44
CA PRO A 308 2.75 11.50 6.98
C PRO A 308 1.88 10.84 5.90
N GLU A 309 2.51 10.35 4.83
CA GLU A 309 1.88 9.49 3.83
C GLU A 309 1.97 8.02 4.26
N VAL A 310 3.06 7.65 4.92
CA VAL A 310 3.30 6.31 5.47
C VAL A 310 2.27 5.99 6.55
N LYS A 311 1.75 4.76 6.54
CA LYS A 311 0.77 4.29 7.53
C LYS A 311 1.52 3.71 8.73
N ILE A 312 1.39 4.40 9.87
CA ILE A 312 1.95 3.97 11.15
C ILE A 312 0.95 3.04 11.80
N VAL A 313 1.37 1.83 12.14
CA VAL A 313 0.56 0.77 12.74
C VAL A 313 1.30 0.08 13.90
N GLY A 314 0.56 -0.59 14.77
CA GLY A 314 1.10 -1.22 15.97
C GLY A 314 0.80 -0.39 17.22
N GLN A 315 1.18 -0.93 18.38
CA GLN A 315 0.95 -0.31 19.69
C GLN A 315 2.08 0.66 20.07
#